data_26c4af6ecb9f180cd2920cf55342e62a
#
_entry.id   26c4af6ecb9f180cd2920cf55342e62a
#
_cell.length_a   1.000
_cell.length_b   1.000
_cell.length_c   1.000
_cell.angle_alpha   90.00
_cell.angle_beta   90.00
_cell.angle_gamma   90.00
#
_symmetry.space_group_name_H-M   'P 1'
#
loop_
_entity.id
_entity.type
_entity.pdbx_description
1 polymer ?
#
loop_
_entity_poly.entity_id
_entity_poly.type
_entity_poly.pdbx_seq_one_letter_code
_entity_poly.pdbx_strand_id
1 'polypeptide(L)'
;MGVLCLTSILLMTLAPAPLTPDQASNLFATDSGSQLDAIFDTKVSPKPGVWRYIYIHHSRTPAGNALTLGQNTGGLSDHFLIGNGSGCIDGEIQLSQRWNLQSPASPPPGTKGIDPACISICLVGDFDRSIPTATQMRRLNQLVSTLQARFRIPAESVTWVDQSNTPAAIGRYFPADAFRSQLMP
;
A
#
# COMPACT_ATOMS: atom_id res chain seq x y z
N MET A 1 -33.33 -4.37 -48.25
CA MET A 1 -33.26 -4.85 -46.82
C MET A 1 -32.13 -5.86 -46.52
N GLY A 2 -31.22 -6.16 -47.47
CA GLY A 2 -30.14 -7.14 -47.26
C GLY A 2 -28.82 -6.61 -46.69
N VAL A 3 -28.58 -5.31 -46.71
CA VAL A 3 -27.28 -4.74 -46.29
C VAL A 3 -27.15 -4.54 -44.79
N LEU A 4 -28.24 -4.33 -44.07
CA LEU A 4 -28.25 -4.15 -42.59
C LEU A 4 -27.97 -5.43 -41.81
N CYS A 5 -28.30 -6.61 -42.33
CA CYS A 5 -28.02 -7.89 -41.69
C CYS A 5 -26.55 -8.31 -41.75
N LEU A 6 -25.85 -7.96 -42.84
CA LEU A 6 -24.42 -8.32 -43.00
C LEU A 6 -23.50 -7.50 -42.10
N THR A 7 -23.84 -6.25 -41.80
CA THR A 7 -23.04 -5.41 -40.89
C THR A 7 -23.17 -5.85 -39.44
N SER A 8 -24.35 -6.35 -39.02
CA SER A 8 -24.55 -6.84 -37.65
C SER A 8 -23.80 -8.15 -37.38
N ILE A 9 -23.68 -9.02 -38.38
CA ILE A 9 -22.91 -10.28 -38.27
C ILE A 9 -21.40 -9.98 -38.18
N LEU A 10 -20.92 -9.01 -38.95
CA LEU A 10 -19.51 -8.64 -38.95
C LEU A 10 -19.07 -7.99 -37.60
N LEU A 11 -19.96 -7.23 -36.96
CA LEU A 11 -19.68 -6.64 -35.64
C LEU A 11 -19.65 -7.70 -34.53
N MET A 12 -20.43 -8.77 -34.62
CA MET A 12 -20.42 -9.87 -33.63
C MET A 12 -19.15 -10.72 -33.70
N THR A 13 -18.48 -10.83 -34.83
CA THR A 13 -17.25 -11.62 -34.97
C THR A 13 -16.00 -10.87 -34.50
N LEU A 14 -16.08 -9.57 -34.28
CA LEU A 14 -15.00 -8.74 -33.74
C LEU A 14 -15.08 -8.48 -32.22
N ALA A 15 -16.14 -8.93 -31.56
CA ALA A 15 -16.24 -8.82 -30.12
C ALA A 15 -15.25 -9.80 -29.47
N PRO A 16 -14.36 -9.35 -28.56
CA PRO A 16 -13.50 -10.27 -27.84
C PRO A 16 -14.36 -11.26 -27.02
N ALA A 17 -13.93 -12.52 -27.01
CA ALA A 17 -14.62 -13.55 -26.24
C ALA A 17 -14.71 -13.14 -24.76
N PRO A 18 -15.84 -13.41 -24.05
CA PRO A 18 -15.92 -13.12 -22.63
C PRO A 18 -14.84 -13.92 -21.90
N LEU A 19 -14.10 -13.24 -21.01
CA LEU A 19 -13.06 -13.86 -20.19
C LEU A 19 -13.66 -14.96 -19.30
N THR A 20 -13.02 -16.12 -19.29
CA THR A 20 -13.38 -17.17 -18.32
C THR A 20 -12.99 -16.73 -16.90
N PRO A 21 -13.65 -17.26 -15.83
CA PRO A 21 -13.31 -16.94 -14.45
C PRO A 21 -11.82 -17.14 -14.12
N ASP A 22 -11.17 -18.14 -14.71
CA ASP A 22 -9.73 -18.40 -14.56
C ASP A 22 -8.86 -17.33 -15.23
N GLN A 23 -9.27 -16.83 -16.39
CA GLN A 23 -8.55 -15.74 -17.08
C GLN A 23 -8.67 -14.40 -16.33
N ALA A 24 -9.84 -14.12 -15.77
CA ALA A 24 -10.03 -12.95 -14.91
C ALA A 24 -9.18 -13.03 -13.65
N SER A 25 -9.10 -14.19 -13.00
CA SER A 25 -8.26 -14.41 -11.81
C SER A 25 -6.77 -14.20 -12.12
N ASN A 26 -6.30 -14.66 -13.29
CA ASN A 26 -4.92 -14.47 -13.73
C ASN A 26 -4.59 -13.01 -14.06
N LEU A 27 -5.53 -12.26 -14.63
CA LEU A 27 -5.36 -10.82 -14.89
C LEU A 27 -5.22 -10.03 -13.58
N PHE A 28 -6.00 -10.34 -12.56
CA PHE A 28 -5.90 -9.71 -11.24
C PHE A 28 -4.60 -10.10 -10.51
N ALA A 29 -4.11 -11.32 -10.66
CA ALA A 29 -2.85 -11.77 -10.09
C ALA A 29 -1.64 -11.08 -10.76
N THR A 30 -1.67 -10.94 -12.09
CA THR A 30 -0.62 -10.26 -12.87
C THR A 30 -0.56 -8.76 -12.53
N ASP A 31 -1.70 -8.11 -12.37
CA ASP A 31 -1.79 -6.69 -12.04
C ASP A 31 -1.21 -6.38 -10.64
N SER A 32 -1.40 -7.29 -9.69
CA SER A 32 -0.84 -7.14 -8.33
C SER A 32 0.70 -7.23 -8.31
N GLY A 33 1.29 -8.10 -9.12
CA GLY A 33 2.74 -8.22 -9.25
C GLY A 33 3.35 -7.00 -9.93
N SER A 34 2.80 -6.58 -11.06
CA SER A 34 3.28 -5.41 -11.81
C SER A 34 3.20 -4.12 -11.01
N GLN A 35 2.17 -3.95 -10.17
CA GLN A 35 2.02 -2.78 -9.30
C GLN A 35 3.09 -2.74 -8.20
N LEU A 36 3.48 -3.90 -7.64
CA LEU A 36 4.53 -3.95 -6.62
C LEU A 36 5.92 -3.74 -7.20
N ASP A 37 6.19 -4.20 -8.42
CA ASP A 37 7.44 -3.91 -9.10
C ASP A 37 7.57 -2.41 -9.42
N ALA A 38 6.47 -1.77 -9.81
CA ALA A 38 6.43 -0.34 -10.12
C ALA A 38 6.76 0.58 -8.93
N ILE A 39 6.66 0.11 -7.68
CA ILE A 39 7.05 0.94 -6.52
C ILE A 39 8.54 1.29 -6.51
N PHE A 40 9.37 0.51 -7.21
CA PHE A 40 10.82 0.76 -7.31
C PHE A 40 11.22 1.60 -8.52
N ASP A 41 10.27 1.96 -9.39
CA ASP A 41 10.49 2.92 -10.47
C ASP A 41 10.43 4.35 -9.91
N THR A 42 11.52 4.76 -9.30
CA THR A 42 11.65 6.02 -8.56
C THR A 42 12.63 6.96 -9.24
N LYS A 43 12.46 8.26 -9.05
CA LYS A 43 13.38 9.29 -9.61
C LYS A 43 14.80 9.14 -9.09
N VAL A 44 14.94 8.72 -7.84
CA VAL A 44 16.24 8.42 -7.20
C VAL A 44 16.25 6.94 -6.89
N SER A 45 17.18 6.21 -7.48
CA SER A 45 17.29 4.76 -7.25
C SER A 45 17.53 4.43 -5.78
N PRO A 46 16.74 3.51 -5.20
CA PRO A 46 16.93 3.08 -3.82
C PRO A 46 18.33 2.45 -3.64
N LYS A 47 19.13 3.00 -2.72
CA LYS A 47 20.47 2.49 -2.43
C LYS A 47 20.41 1.36 -1.40
N PRO A 48 21.20 0.28 -1.54
CA PRO A 48 21.32 -0.75 -0.52
C PRO A 48 21.76 -0.17 0.83
N GLY A 49 21.17 -0.67 1.94
CA GLY A 49 21.55 -0.29 3.30
C GLY A 49 21.03 1.06 3.80
N VAL A 50 20.34 1.84 2.96
CA VAL A 50 19.71 3.11 3.38
C VAL A 50 18.48 2.83 4.24
N TRP A 51 17.64 1.89 3.80
CA TRP A 51 16.42 1.50 4.50
C TRP A 51 16.68 0.29 5.39
N ARG A 52 16.42 0.44 6.70
CA ARG A 52 16.71 -0.59 7.71
C ARG A 52 15.52 -0.98 8.56
N TYR A 53 14.48 -0.15 8.56
CA TYR A 53 13.28 -0.32 9.38
C TYR A 53 12.03 -0.10 8.54
N ILE A 54 10.93 -0.71 8.93
CA ILE A 54 9.59 -0.41 8.42
C ILE A 54 8.72 -0.01 9.61
N TYR A 55 8.10 1.15 9.52
CA TYR A 55 7.14 1.65 10.50
C TYR A 55 5.75 1.68 9.89
N ILE A 56 4.79 1.08 10.58
CA ILE A 56 3.39 0.98 10.13
C ILE A 56 2.51 1.68 11.14
N HIS A 57 1.61 2.52 10.65
CA HIS A 57 0.62 3.20 11.47
C HIS A 57 -0.69 3.41 10.70
N HIS A 58 -1.74 3.91 11.36
CA HIS A 58 -2.99 4.28 10.74
C HIS A 58 -3.18 5.80 10.67
N SER A 59 -4.02 6.26 9.74
CA SER A 59 -4.29 7.69 9.55
C SER A 59 -5.14 8.31 10.68
N ARG A 60 -5.78 7.49 11.52
CA ARG A 60 -6.77 7.89 12.53
C ARG A 60 -8.00 8.60 11.94
N THR A 61 -8.22 8.44 10.63
CA THR A 61 -9.36 8.98 9.90
C THR A 61 -10.10 7.85 9.19
N PRO A 62 -11.44 7.86 9.12
CA PRO A 62 -12.20 6.79 8.47
C PRO A 62 -12.03 6.77 6.95
N ALA A 63 -11.56 7.87 6.36
CA ALA A 63 -11.41 8.04 4.92
C ALA A 63 -10.21 8.93 4.60
N GLY A 64 -9.67 8.80 3.38
CA GLY A 64 -8.60 9.67 2.89
C GLY A 64 -7.84 9.08 1.71
N ASN A 65 -6.93 9.87 1.18
CA ASN A 65 -5.94 9.51 0.16
C ASN A 65 -4.68 10.35 0.36
N ALA A 66 -3.63 10.12 -0.42
CA ALA A 66 -2.35 10.82 -0.28
C ALA A 66 -2.49 12.35 -0.40
N LEU A 67 -3.42 12.84 -1.23
CA LEU A 67 -3.65 14.26 -1.39
C LEU A 67 -4.31 14.87 -0.13
N THR A 68 -5.41 14.27 0.34
CA THR A 68 -6.18 14.81 1.48
C THR A 68 -5.40 14.71 2.80
N LEU A 69 -4.66 13.61 3.02
CA LEU A 69 -3.86 13.43 4.23
C LEU A 69 -2.57 14.27 4.20
N GLY A 70 -2.08 14.62 3.01
CA GLY A 70 -0.91 15.47 2.84
C GLY A 70 -1.20 16.97 2.76
N GLN A 71 -2.45 17.40 2.80
CA GLN A 71 -2.89 18.76 2.49
C GLN A 71 -2.21 19.83 3.37
N ASN A 72 -2.06 19.56 4.66
CA ASN A 72 -1.50 20.51 5.64
C ASN A 72 0.02 20.37 5.83
N THR A 73 0.66 19.41 5.17
CA THR A 73 2.09 19.09 5.34
C THR A 73 2.89 19.25 4.05
N GLY A 74 2.26 19.79 2.99
CA GLY A 74 2.91 19.95 1.68
C GLY A 74 3.12 18.61 0.95
N GLY A 75 2.32 17.61 1.25
CA GLY A 75 2.34 16.26 0.70
C GLY A 75 2.32 15.19 1.79
N LEU A 76 2.14 13.94 1.37
CA LEU A 76 2.09 12.81 2.30
C LEU A 76 3.40 12.71 3.10
N SER A 77 3.29 12.62 4.43
CA SER A 77 4.42 12.53 5.35
C SER A 77 5.12 11.16 5.30
N ASP A 78 4.39 10.14 4.90
CA ASP A 78 4.83 8.76 4.76
C ASP A 78 5.38 8.45 3.37
N HIS A 79 6.01 7.30 3.21
CA HIS A 79 6.44 6.81 1.90
C HIS A 79 5.30 6.18 1.12
N PHE A 80 4.45 5.42 1.83
CA PHE A 80 3.32 4.68 1.25
C PHE A 80 2.04 4.93 2.02
N LEU A 81 0.93 4.95 1.29
CA LEU A 81 -0.42 4.95 1.83
C LEU A 81 -1.17 3.74 1.28
N ILE A 82 -1.94 3.03 2.11
CA ILE A 82 -2.81 1.93 1.67
C ILE A 82 -4.27 2.30 1.94
N GLY A 83 -5.06 2.37 0.87
CA GLY A 83 -6.46 2.75 0.89
C GLY A 83 -7.39 1.72 1.53
N ASN A 84 -8.55 2.19 2.02
CA ASN A 84 -9.60 1.35 2.64
C ASN A 84 -10.94 1.37 1.89
N GLY A 85 -10.99 1.88 0.67
CA GLY A 85 -12.23 2.06 -0.09
C GLY A 85 -12.98 3.37 0.18
N SER A 86 -12.51 4.18 1.13
CA SER A 86 -13.12 5.47 1.47
C SER A 86 -12.16 6.62 1.15
N GLY A 87 -12.41 7.31 0.05
CA GLY A 87 -11.54 8.38 -0.45
C GLY A 87 -10.43 7.91 -1.41
N CYS A 88 -10.19 6.61 -1.51
CA CYS A 88 -9.34 5.92 -2.49
C CYS A 88 -9.78 4.46 -2.60
N ILE A 89 -9.24 3.71 -3.57
CA ILE A 89 -9.60 2.31 -3.79
C ILE A 89 -9.11 1.44 -2.61
N ASP A 90 -9.90 0.42 -2.22
CA ASP A 90 -9.52 -0.51 -1.15
C ASP A 90 -8.26 -1.32 -1.53
N GLY A 91 -7.22 -1.22 -0.70
CA GLY A 91 -5.92 -1.82 -0.95
C GLY A 91 -5.05 -1.11 -1.99
N GLU A 92 -5.47 0.03 -2.53
CA GLU A 92 -4.63 0.85 -3.40
C GLU A 92 -3.38 1.31 -2.65
N ILE A 93 -2.20 1.11 -3.26
CA ILE A 93 -0.93 1.61 -2.72
C ILE A 93 -0.61 2.92 -3.42
N GLN A 94 -0.64 4.03 -2.70
CA GLN A 94 -0.26 5.35 -3.18
C GLN A 94 1.14 5.70 -2.68
N LEU A 95 2.00 6.16 -3.60
CA LEU A 95 3.39 6.54 -3.32
C LEU A 95 3.48 8.05 -3.08
N SER A 96 4.31 8.44 -2.12
CA SER A 96 4.62 9.85 -1.89
C SER A 96 5.80 10.33 -2.73
N GLN A 97 5.94 11.66 -2.80
CA GLN A 97 7.13 12.29 -3.37
C GLN A 97 8.41 11.93 -2.57
N ARG A 98 8.28 11.64 -1.26
CA ARG A 98 9.41 11.22 -0.41
C ARG A 98 9.99 9.90 -0.87
N TRP A 99 9.12 8.92 -1.19
CA TRP A 99 9.56 7.66 -1.75
C TRP A 99 10.25 7.85 -3.11
N ASN A 100 9.67 8.65 -4.00
CA ASN A 100 10.26 8.95 -5.31
C ASN A 100 11.65 9.61 -5.22
N LEU A 101 11.88 10.42 -4.19
CA LEU A 101 13.16 11.10 -3.95
C LEU A 101 14.05 10.36 -2.95
N GLN A 102 13.62 9.21 -2.43
CA GLN A 102 14.33 8.46 -1.38
C GLN A 102 14.69 9.35 -0.17
N SER A 103 13.78 10.23 0.20
CA SER A 103 13.91 11.16 1.33
C SER A 103 13.26 10.56 2.59
N PRO A 104 13.74 10.84 3.80
CA PRO A 104 13.14 10.36 5.03
C PRO A 104 11.67 10.73 5.18
N ALA A 105 10.88 9.85 5.81
CA ALA A 105 9.52 10.17 6.23
C ALA A 105 9.52 11.28 7.28
N SER A 106 8.44 12.07 7.34
CA SER A 106 8.22 12.98 8.46
C SER A 106 7.46 12.23 9.56
N PRO A 107 7.85 12.39 10.83
CA PRO A 107 7.11 11.76 11.91
C PRO A 107 5.67 12.31 11.96
N PRO A 108 4.67 11.46 12.24
CA PRO A 108 3.32 11.92 12.51
C PRO A 108 3.30 12.93 13.67
N PRO A 109 2.37 13.92 13.66
CA PRO A 109 2.25 14.87 14.75
C PRO A 109 2.10 14.17 16.12
N GLY A 110 2.91 14.57 17.11
CA GLY A 110 2.87 14.01 18.45
C GLY A 110 3.74 12.76 18.66
N THR A 111 4.40 12.24 17.63
CA THR A 111 5.40 11.16 17.77
C THR A 111 6.81 11.74 17.90
N LYS A 112 7.66 11.13 18.72
CA LYS A 112 9.10 11.40 18.71
C LYS A 112 9.67 10.84 17.40
N GLY A 113 10.65 11.55 16.84
CA GLY A 113 11.18 11.33 15.49
C GLY A 113 11.34 9.86 15.09
N ILE A 114 10.97 9.57 13.86
CA ILE A 114 11.21 8.27 13.21
C ILE A 114 12.67 8.26 12.73
N ASP A 115 13.35 7.11 12.87
CA ASP A 115 14.69 6.93 12.31
C ASP A 115 14.70 7.30 10.81
N PRO A 116 15.61 8.15 10.33
CA PRO A 116 15.71 8.50 8.92
C PRO A 116 15.85 7.30 7.96
N ALA A 117 16.34 6.17 8.47
CA ALA A 117 16.44 4.91 7.71
C ALA A 117 15.15 4.08 7.75
N CYS A 118 14.04 4.66 8.19
CA CYS A 118 12.75 3.99 8.32
C CYS A 118 11.86 4.25 7.11
N ILE A 119 11.32 3.18 6.51
CA ILE A 119 10.23 3.25 5.53
C ILE A 119 8.91 3.37 6.31
N SER A 120 8.15 4.43 6.10
CA SER A 120 6.85 4.63 6.75
C SER A 120 5.69 4.25 5.84
N ILE A 121 4.75 3.47 6.39
CA ILE A 121 3.54 3.00 5.71
C ILE A 121 2.33 3.42 6.55
N CYS A 122 1.44 4.22 5.96
CA CYS A 122 0.18 4.64 6.57
C CYS A 122 -0.98 3.82 5.99
N LEU A 123 -1.81 3.22 6.84
CA LEU A 123 -3.08 2.64 6.44
C LEU A 123 -4.21 3.65 6.67
N VAL A 124 -5.04 3.89 5.66
CA VAL A 124 -6.24 4.71 5.85
C VAL A 124 -7.22 3.98 6.76
N GLY A 125 -7.59 4.59 7.87
CA GLY A 125 -8.51 4.00 8.84
C GLY A 125 -8.32 4.54 10.26
N ASP A 126 -9.32 4.31 11.09
CA ASP A 126 -9.24 4.50 12.54
C ASP A 126 -9.35 3.12 13.23
N PHE A 127 -8.20 2.49 13.45
CA PHE A 127 -8.15 1.14 14.02
C PHE A 127 -8.27 1.10 15.55
N ASP A 128 -8.58 2.23 16.16
CA ASP A 128 -9.15 2.28 17.51
C ASP A 128 -10.66 2.05 17.52
N ARG A 129 -11.32 2.09 16.36
CA ARG A 129 -12.77 1.97 16.18
C ARG A 129 -13.21 0.85 15.24
N SER A 130 -12.37 0.49 14.27
CA SER A 130 -12.69 -0.51 13.26
C SER A 130 -11.49 -1.36 12.90
N ILE A 131 -11.73 -2.57 12.40
CA ILE A 131 -10.64 -3.41 11.84
C ILE A 131 -10.22 -2.92 10.46
N PRO A 132 -8.96 -3.14 10.03
CA PRO A 132 -8.55 -2.96 8.64
C PRO A 132 -9.36 -3.85 7.70
N THR A 133 -9.51 -3.46 6.44
CA THR A 133 -10.13 -4.35 5.46
C THR A 133 -9.23 -5.55 5.15
N ALA A 134 -9.83 -6.67 4.72
CA ALA A 134 -9.04 -7.84 4.30
C ALA A 134 -8.13 -7.51 3.12
N THR A 135 -8.56 -6.61 2.23
CA THR A 135 -7.75 -6.14 1.09
C THR A 135 -6.58 -5.29 1.55
N GLN A 136 -6.79 -4.36 2.49
CA GLN A 136 -5.68 -3.59 3.09
C GLN A 136 -4.63 -4.51 3.71
N MET A 137 -5.05 -5.51 4.51
CA MET A 137 -4.12 -6.44 5.16
C MET A 137 -3.33 -7.28 4.15
N ARG A 138 -3.99 -7.79 3.11
CA ARG A 138 -3.32 -8.50 2.04
C ARG A 138 -2.28 -7.64 1.34
N ARG A 139 -2.63 -6.40 1.00
CA ARG A 139 -1.71 -5.44 0.33
C ARG A 139 -0.58 -5.00 1.23
N LEU A 140 -0.85 -4.80 2.52
CA LEU A 140 0.20 -4.51 3.51
C LEU A 140 1.22 -5.64 3.58
N ASN A 141 0.77 -6.90 3.69
CA ASN A 141 1.66 -8.06 3.71
C ASN A 141 2.52 -8.15 2.45
N GLN A 142 1.92 -7.97 1.27
CA GLN A 142 2.63 -7.97 -0.01
C GLN A 142 3.68 -6.86 -0.07
N LEU A 143 3.32 -5.63 0.30
CA LEU A 143 4.24 -4.49 0.30
C LEU A 143 5.40 -4.72 1.27
N VAL A 144 5.12 -5.11 2.51
CA VAL A 144 6.14 -5.34 3.54
C VAL A 144 7.09 -6.46 3.12
N SER A 145 6.59 -7.61 2.65
CA SER A 145 7.43 -8.71 2.17
C SER A 145 8.33 -8.28 1.00
N THR A 146 7.79 -7.49 0.07
CA THR A 146 8.57 -6.95 -1.05
C THR A 146 9.69 -6.03 -0.58
N LEU A 147 9.41 -5.15 0.38
CA LEU A 147 10.40 -4.24 0.98
C LEU A 147 11.45 -5.00 1.79
N GLN A 148 11.03 -6.00 2.60
CA GLN A 148 11.93 -6.87 3.35
C GLN A 148 12.90 -7.59 2.40
N ALA A 149 12.39 -8.22 1.35
CA ALA A 149 13.21 -8.90 0.36
C ALA A 149 14.19 -7.94 -0.35
N ARG A 150 13.72 -6.76 -0.75
CA ARG A 150 14.53 -5.78 -1.49
C ARG A 150 15.65 -5.17 -0.66
N PHE A 151 15.37 -4.83 0.60
CA PHE A 151 16.31 -4.11 1.47
C PHE A 151 16.92 -4.98 2.55
N ARG A 152 16.58 -6.27 2.61
CA ARG A 152 17.01 -7.22 3.66
C ARG A 152 16.66 -6.73 5.06
N ILE A 153 15.41 -6.25 5.23
CA ILE A 153 14.91 -5.77 6.51
C ILE A 153 14.37 -6.98 7.28
N PRO A 154 14.92 -7.34 8.44
CA PRO A 154 14.46 -8.50 9.19
C PRO A 154 13.13 -8.22 9.92
N ALA A 155 12.41 -9.26 10.32
CA ALA A 155 11.09 -9.15 10.94
C ALA A 155 11.07 -8.27 12.20
N GLU A 156 12.12 -8.31 13.01
CA GLU A 156 12.26 -7.51 14.24
C GLU A 156 12.41 -6.01 13.95
N SER A 157 12.77 -5.64 12.72
CA SER A 157 12.86 -4.25 12.26
C SER A 157 11.57 -3.73 11.64
N VAL A 158 10.52 -4.56 11.58
CA VAL A 158 9.16 -4.14 11.21
C VAL A 158 8.37 -3.82 12.47
N THR A 159 7.99 -2.57 12.65
CA THR A 159 7.35 -2.08 13.88
C THR A 159 6.09 -1.26 13.57
N TRP A 160 5.16 -1.29 14.52
CA TRP A 160 3.96 -0.45 14.55
C TRP A 160 3.77 0.22 15.91
N VAL A 161 4.82 0.19 16.73
CA VAL A 161 4.88 0.82 18.04
C VAL A 161 5.75 2.06 17.90
N ASP A 162 5.32 3.18 18.48
CA ASP A 162 6.14 4.38 18.53
C ASP A 162 7.36 4.19 19.47
N GLN A 163 8.29 5.13 19.45
CA GLN A 163 9.49 5.07 20.31
C GLN A 163 9.18 5.10 21.82
N SER A 164 7.96 5.44 22.22
CA SER A 164 7.48 5.34 23.61
C SER A 164 6.98 3.93 23.96
N ASN A 165 7.08 2.98 23.03
CA ASN A 165 6.64 1.58 23.19
C ASN A 165 5.13 1.47 23.48
N THR A 166 4.35 2.44 23.00
CA THR A 166 2.90 2.45 23.17
C THR A 166 2.25 1.73 21.98
N PRO A 167 1.43 0.70 22.19
CA PRO A 167 0.70 0.00 21.11
C PRO A 167 -0.28 0.89 20.32
N ALA A 168 -0.43 2.14 20.73
CA ALA A 168 -1.42 3.08 20.22
C ALA A 168 -1.17 3.58 18.79
N ALA A 169 0.01 3.34 18.21
CA ALA A 169 0.35 3.87 16.89
C ALA A 169 -0.41 3.22 15.75
N ILE A 170 -0.84 1.95 15.90
CA ILE A 170 -1.56 1.20 14.86
C ILE A 170 -3.04 0.99 15.19
N GLY A 171 -3.48 1.23 16.46
CA GLY A 171 -4.84 1.01 16.93
C GLY A 171 -5.11 -0.41 17.44
N ARG A 172 -6.03 -0.51 18.43
CA ARG A 172 -6.32 -1.76 19.18
C ARG A 172 -6.97 -2.87 18.34
N TYR A 173 -7.61 -2.53 17.23
CA TYR A 173 -8.26 -3.50 16.34
C TYR A 173 -7.38 -3.95 15.17
N PHE A 174 -6.13 -3.50 15.12
CA PHE A 174 -5.18 -4.03 14.16
C PHE A 174 -4.77 -5.46 14.56
N PRO A 175 -4.82 -6.45 13.65
CA PRO A 175 -4.50 -7.86 13.95
C PRO A 175 -2.98 -8.09 14.03
N ALA A 176 -2.33 -7.51 15.03
CA ALA A 176 -0.87 -7.43 15.16
C ALA A 176 -0.18 -8.82 15.18
N ASP A 177 -0.73 -9.79 15.92
CA ASP A 177 -0.14 -11.14 16.02
C ASP A 177 -0.25 -11.91 14.68
N ALA A 178 -1.41 -11.82 14.03
CA ALA A 178 -1.62 -12.44 12.73
C ALA A 178 -0.72 -11.80 11.65
N PHE A 179 -0.51 -10.49 11.71
CA PHE A 179 0.41 -9.79 10.82
C PHE A 179 1.86 -10.20 11.09
N ARG A 180 2.29 -10.22 12.35
CA ARG A 180 3.65 -10.60 12.74
C ARG A 180 4.03 -12.00 12.28
N SER A 181 3.11 -12.95 12.33
CA SER A 181 3.35 -14.34 11.89
C SER A 181 3.60 -14.48 10.38
N GLN A 182 3.31 -13.46 9.59
CA GLN A 182 3.48 -13.44 8.13
C GLN A 182 4.77 -12.71 7.68
N LEU A 183 5.50 -12.08 8.61
CA LEU A 183 6.76 -11.41 8.28
C LEU A 183 7.84 -12.43 7.90
N MET A 184 8.67 -12.04 6.94
CA MET A 184 9.86 -12.82 6.58
C MET A 184 10.89 -12.75 7.72
N PRO A 185 11.50 -13.88 8.09
CA PRO A 185 12.51 -13.93 9.14
C PRO A 185 13.78 -13.12 8.78
#